data_e5f1e2fab7df20cf2a2a78fb157356f1
#
_entry.id   e5f1e2fab7df20cf2a2a78fb157356f1
#
_cell.length_a   1.000
_cell.length_b   1.000
_cell.length_c   1.000
_cell.angle_alpha   90.00
_cell.angle_beta   90.00
_cell.angle_gamma   90.00
#
_symmetry.space_group_name_H-M   'P 1'
#
loop_
_entity.id
_entity.type
_entity.pdbx_description
1 polymer ?
#
loop_
_entity_poly.entity_id
_entity_poly.type
_entity_poly.pdbx_seq_one_letter_code
_entity_poly.pdbx_strand_id
1 'polypeptide(L)'
;MPHFSIEYSSNLEKKVDIKNFCNILRLAGIETGVFPIKGIRVRAITCHHYSIADNNPENGFIDISVRLREGRDLETRKKATQH
;
A
#
# COMPACT_ATOMS: atom_id res chain seq x y z
N MET A 1 0.10 -12.60 10.46
CA MET A 1 1.09 -12.13 9.52
C MET A 1 0.58 -10.93 8.78
N PRO A 2 1.31 -9.84 8.82
CA PRO A 2 0.83 -8.63 8.16
C PRO A 2 1.10 -8.70 6.65
N HIS A 3 0.05 -8.48 5.90
CA HIS A 3 0.13 -8.36 4.44
C HIS A 3 -0.24 -6.95 4.06
N PHE A 4 0.70 -6.26 3.46
CA PHE A 4 0.47 -4.92 2.96
C PHE A 4 0.21 -5.04 1.47
N SER A 5 -0.96 -4.63 1.04
CA SER A 5 -1.30 -4.64 -0.38
C SER A 5 -1.48 -3.22 -0.86
N ILE A 6 -0.76 -2.88 -1.91
CA ILE A 6 -0.83 -1.56 -2.49
C ILE A 6 -1.47 -1.70 -3.86
N GLU A 7 -2.54 -0.95 -4.10
CA GLU A 7 -3.12 -0.87 -5.43
C GLU A 7 -2.93 0.56 -5.91
N TYR A 8 -2.44 0.70 -7.11
CA TYR A 8 -2.15 2.03 -7.60
C TYR A 8 -2.45 2.14 -9.10
N SER A 9 -2.75 3.34 -9.53
CA SER A 9 -3.01 3.58 -10.94
C SER A 9 -1.70 3.52 -11.71
N SER A 10 -1.75 2.91 -12.89
CA SER A 10 -0.54 2.63 -13.66
C SER A 10 0.24 3.87 -14.04
N ASN A 11 -0.41 5.02 -14.12
CA ASN A 11 0.28 6.24 -14.49
C ASN A 11 1.28 6.69 -13.44
N LEU A 12 1.23 6.12 -12.23
CA LEU A 12 2.17 6.48 -11.18
C LEU A 12 3.52 5.78 -11.34
N GLU A 13 3.60 4.76 -12.16
CA GLU A 13 4.86 4.02 -12.30
C GLU A 13 5.99 4.90 -12.81
N LYS A 14 5.65 5.92 -13.55
CA LYS A 14 6.68 6.82 -14.07
C LYS A 14 7.06 7.90 -13.07
N LYS A 15 6.24 8.11 -12.06
CA LYS A 15 6.46 9.19 -11.10
C LYS A 15 6.96 8.69 -9.76
N VAL A 16 6.71 7.42 -9.44
CA VAL A 16 7.01 6.87 -8.12
C VAL A 16 7.79 5.57 -8.32
N ASP A 17 8.84 5.41 -7.54
CA ASP A 17 9.57 4.15 -7.52
C ASP A 17 8.80 3.19 -6.63
N ILE A 18 7.96 2.39 -7.27
CA ILE A 18 7.05 1.50 -6.54
C ILE A 18 7.81 0.46 -5.74
N LYS A 19 8.90 -0.08 -6.28
CA LYS A 19 9.67 -1.06 -5.53
C LYS A 19 10.24 -0.44 -4.25
N ASN A 20 10.75 0.77 -4.35
CA ASN A 20 11.29 1.45 -3.18
C ASN A 20 10.19 1.74 -2.17
N PHE A 21 9.01 2.09 -2.67
CA PHE A 21 7.87 2.33 -1.80
C PHE A 21 7.51 1.08 -1.01
N CYS A 22 7.53 -0.07 -1.67
CA CYS A 22 7.30 -1.35 -0.97
C CYS A 22 8.35 -1.58 0.11
N ASN A 23 9.60 -1.27 -0.18
CA ASN A 23 10.66 -1.44 0.80
C ASN A 23 10.47 -0.53 2.00
N ILE A 24 10.03 0.70 1.76
CA ILE A 24 9.78 1.64 2.83
C ILE A 24 8.70 1.10 3.77
N LEU A 25 7.64 0.56 3.19
CA LEU A 25 6.57 -0.01 4.01
C LEU A 25 7.05 -1.23 4.78
N ARG A 26 7.86 -2.06 4.15
CA ARG A 26 8.39 -3.24 4.83
C ARG A 26 9.25 -2.84 6.02
N LEU A 27 10.11 -1.86 5.81
CA LEU A 27 10.98 -1.40 6.89
C LEU A 27 10.18 -0.75 8.01
N ALA A 28 9.14 -0.02 7.65
CA ALA A 28 8.27 0.59 8.66
C ALA A 28 7.61 -0.50 9.50
N GLY A 29 7.17 -1.57 8.86
CA GLY A 29 6.58 -2.69 9.58
C GLY A 29 7.56 -3.35 10.53
N ILE A 30 8.81 -3.49 10.10
CA ILE A 30 9.84 -4.05 10.96
C ILE A 30 10.10 -3.16 12.16
N GLU A 31 10.12 -1.85 11.93
CA GLU A 31 10.40 -0.90 12.99
C GLU A 31 9.37 -0.90 14.10
N THR A 32 8.16 -1.30 13.80
CA THR A 32 7.13 -1.33 14.86
C THR A 32 7.49 -2.34 15.93
N GLY A 33 8.27 -3.36 15.59
CA GLY A 33 8.62 -4.40 16.54
C GLY A 33 7.47 -5.31 16.91
N VAL A 34 6.32 -5.10 16.32
CA VAL A 34 5.11 -5.85 16.65
C VAL A 34 5.00 -7.13 15.85
N PHE A 35 5.56 -7.13 14.63
CA PHE A 35 5.39 -8.24 13.70
C PHE A 35 6.64 -9.06 13.58
N PRO A 36 6.50 -10.38 13.39
CA PRO A 36 7.67 -11.20 13.06
C PRO A 36 8.20 -10.76 11.70
N ILE A 37 9.50 -10.56 11.63
CA ILE A 37 10.10 -10.08 10.39
C ILE A 37 9.79 -11.02 9.23
N LYS A 38 9.86 -12.32 9.46
CA LYS A 38 9.62 -13.29 8.40
C LYS A 38 8.18 -13.30 7.90
N GLY A 39 7.28 -12.73 8.68
CA GLY A 39 5.86 -12.73 8.33
C GLY A 39 5.43 -11.53 7.52
N ILE A 40 6.28 -10.52 7.38
CA ILE A 40 5.90 -9.30 6.70
C ILE A 40 5.94 -9.51 5.19
N ARG A 41 4.82 -9.15 4.55
CA ARG A 41 4.70 -9.24 3.09
C ARG A 41 4.17 -7.92 2.55
N VAL A 42 4.84 -7.39 1.55
CA VAL A 42 4.39 -6.16 0.90
C VAL A 42 4.35 -6.41 -0.59
N ARG A 43 3.24 -6.05 -1.22
CA ARG A 43 3.10 -6.20 -2.65
C ARG A 43 2.37 -5.01 -3.24
N ALA A 44 2.67 -4.73 -4.49
CA ALA A 44 2.01 -3.64 -5.19
C ALA A 44 1.37 -4.21 -6.45
N ILE A 45 0.14 -3.83 -6.66
CA ILE A 45 -0.66 -4.31 -7.79
C ILE A 45 -1.02 -3.11 -8.64
N THR A 46 -0.66 -3.16 -9.90
CA THR A 46 -0.93 -2.08 -10.82
C THR A 46 -2.34 -2.19 -11.36
N CYS A 47 -3.07 -1.09 -11.30
CA CYS A 47 -4.38 -1.01 -11.94
C CYS A 47 -4.20 -0.34 -13.29
N HIS A 48 -4.46 -1.08 -14.35
CA HIS A 48 -4.30 -0.57 -15.70
C HIS A 48 -5.54 0.17 -16.19
N HIS A 49 -6.68 -0.16 -15.62
CA HIS A 49 -7.94 0.46 -16.00
C HIS A 49 -8.58 1.07 -14.78
N TYR A 50 -8.82 2.35 -14.82
CA TYR A 50 -9.40 3.06 -13.69
C TYR A 50 -10.05 4.33 -14.17
N SER A 51 -10.93 4.86 -13.35
CA SER A 51 -11.60 6.12 -13.65
C SER A 51 -11.64 6.91 -12.36
N ILE A 52 -11.11 8.11 -12.39
CA ILE A 52 -10.94 8.89 -11.18
C ILE A 52 -11.56 10.27 -11.35
N ALA A 53 -12.47 10.57 -10.42
CA ALA A 53 -13.03 11.91 -10.29
C ALA A 53 -13.50 12.51 -11.61
N ASP A 54 -12.85 13.58 -12.06
CA ASP A 54 -13.23 14.27 -13.30
C ASP A 54 -12.58 13.67 -14.54
N ASN A 55 -11.91 12.53 -14.36
CA ASN A 55 -11.26 11.80 -15.43
C ASN A 55 -10.08 12.53 -16.06
N ASN A 56 -9.48 13.45 -15.33
CA ASN A 56 -8.28 14.13 -15.78
C ASN A 56 -7.14 13.11 -15.83
N PRO A 57 -6.41 13.02 -16.95
CA PRO A 57 -5.34 12.03 -17.07
C PRO A 57 -4.20 12.20 -16.07
N GLU A 58 -4.12 13.34 -15.42
CA GLU A 58 -3.11 13.54 -14.39
C GLU A 58 -3.51 12.93 -13.06
N ASN A 59 -4.74 12.54 -12.90
CA ASN A 59 -5.19 11.93 -11.66
C ASN A 59 -4.55 10.57 -11.45
N GLY A 60 -4.21 10.28 -10.20
CA GLY A 60 -3.69 8.99 -9.82
C GLY A 60 -4.17 8.64 -8.45
N PHE A 61 -4.00 7.37 -8.07
CA PHE A 61 -4.36 6.95 -6.73
C PHE A 61 -3.41 5.87 -6.23
N ILE A 62 -3.30 5.80 -4.91
CA ILE A 62 -2.61 4.73 -4.22
C ILE A 62 -3.52 4.32 -3.07
N ASP A 63 -3.85 3.06 -3.02
CA ASP A 63 -4.70 2.50 -1.98
C ASP A 63 -3.90 1.44 -1.25
N ILE A 64 -3.75 1.60 0.06
CA ILE A 64 -2.94 0.70 0.86
C ILE A 64 -3.85 -0.02 1.84
N SER A 65 -3.83 -1.34 1.77
CA SER A 65 -4.58 -2.19 2.69
C SER A 65 -3.62 -2.98 3.54
N VAL A 66 -3.91 -3.09 4.82
CA VAL A 66 -3.11 -3.89 5.73
C VAL A 66 -3.99 -5.00 6.27
N ARG A 67 -3.59 -6.23 5.99
CA ARG A 67 -4.30 -7.38 6.51
C ARG A 67 -3.51 -7.95 7.67
N LEU A 68 -4.12 -8.00 8.81
CA LEU A 68 -3.49 -8.47 10.02
C LEU A 68 -4.15 -9.75 10.47
N ARG A 69 -3.54 -10.37 11.47
CA ARG A 69 -4.17 -11.49 12.10
C ARG A 69 -5.49 -11.07 12.67
N GLU A 70 -6.32 -12.06 12.84
CA GLU A 70 -7.63 -11.88 13.43
C GLU A 70 -7.54 -11.04 14.71
N GLY A 71 -8.45 -10.12 14.85
CA GLY A 71 -8.51 -9.29 16.04
C GLY A 71 -7.62 -8.06 15.99
N ARG A 72 -6.86 -7.90 14.93
CA ARG A 72 -6.03 -6.72 14.82
C ARG A 72 -6.82 -5.56 14.25
N ASP A 73 -6.26 -4.45 14.46
CA ASP A 73 -6.84 -3.18 14.35
C ASP A 73 -7.05 -2.69 12.92
N LEU A 74 -8.25 -2.27 12.63
CA LEU A 74 -8.58 -1.71 11.34
C LEU A 74 -8.20 -0.26 11.20
N GLU A 75 -7.87 0.38 12.27
CA GLU A 75 -7.51 1.79 12.21
C GLU A 75 -6.24 2.04 11.45
N THR A 76 -5.33 1.08 11.53
CA THR A 76 -4.09 1.18 10.76
C THR A 76 -4.41 1.27 9.28
N ARG A 77 -5.39 0.50 8.86
CA ARG A 77 -5.80 0.51 7.47
C ARG A 77 -6.37 1.87 7.06
N LYS A 78 -7.16 2.46 7.94
CA LYS A 78 -7.73 3.76 7.65
C LYS A 78 -6.66 4.80 7.42
N LYS A 79 -5.68 4.81 8.31
CA LYS A 79 -4.60 5.77 8.18
C LYS A 79 -3.80 5.57 6.91
N ALA A 80 -3.61 4.31 6.54
CA ALA A 80 -2.79 4.01 5.38
C ALA A 80 -3.44 4.45 4.09
N THR A 81 -4.76 4.54 4.05
CA THR A 81 -5.45 4.91 2.83
C THR A 81 -5.72 6.39 2.71
N GLN A 82 -5.35 7.14 3.71
CA GLN A 82 -5.58 8.55 3.70
C GLN A 82 -4.59 9.29 2.84
N HIS A 83 -5.05 10.26 2.07
CA HIS A 83 -4.18 11.08 1.28
C HIS A 83 -4.82 12.38 0.89
#